data_69cf80a15fd5fd11f9e45103290e5fff
#
_entry.id   69cf80a15fd5fd11f9e45103290e5fff
#
_cell.length_a   1.000
_cell.length_b   1.000
_cell.length_c   1.000
_cell.angle_alpha   90.00
_cell.angle_beta   90.00
_cell.angle_gamma   90.00
#
_symmetry.space_group_name_H-M   'P 1'
#
loop_
_entity.id
_entity.type
_entity.pdbx_description
1 polymer ?
#
loop_
_entity_poly.entity_id
_entity_poly.type
_entity_poly.pdbx_seq_one_letter_code
_entity_poly.pdbx_strand_id
1 'polypeptide(L)'
;RGLLAIAIPITFGSAALQLMTMLETKIYMGQLLNLGYTQSAADTMRGVYGMCLTIFNMPCAFITPITISIIPAITSHLTLCGDDEAKATEESAVRITGLVAMPCAFGLALLAEPITALLGGYSGGNLAMATRLMTVLGFTIIFNALVLVSTAIMQAHGHAGRPVINMLIGGVVNLVAVYVLAGMPLINILGTPTGLLMGYVVISILNILSMRRLLPKPPAEALERDRLTRA
;
A
#
# COMPACT_ATOMS: atom_id res chain seq x y z
N ARG A 1 -15.82 -27.06 12.70
CA ARG A 1 -14.63 -27.40 11.87
C ARG A 1 -14.45 -26.41 10.71
N GLY A 2 -15.50 -25.84 10.09
CA GLY A 2 -15.40 -24.87 9.00
C GLY A 2 -14.80 -23.51 9.40
N LEU A 3 -15.13 -23.00 10.57
CA LEU A 3 -14.58 -21.71 11.08
C LEU A 3 -13.06 -21.75 11.28
N LEU A 4 -12.54 -22.85 11.82
CA LEU A 4 -11.09 -23.03 12.02
C LEU A 4 -10.33 -23.13 10.70
N ALA A 5 -10.90 -23.77 9.68
CA ALA A 5 -10.29 -23.91 8.35
C ALA A 5 -10.12 -22.55 7.63
N ILE A 6 -10.96 -21.57 7.97
CA ILE A 6 -10.88 -20.19 7.42
C ILE A 6 -10.00 -19.30 8.32
N ALA A 7 -10.13 -19.46 9.64
CA ALA A 7 -9.39 -18.62 10.59
C ALA A 7 -7.88 -18.88 10.55
N ILE A 8 -7.45 -20.14 10.45
CA ILE A 8 -6.02 -20.50 10.45
C ILE A 8 -5.24 -19.83 9.31
N PRO A 9 -5.63 -19.91 8.02
CA PRO A 9 -4.91 -19.23 6.95
C PRO A 9 -4.84 -17.71 7.09
N ILE A 10 -5.92 -17.08 7.58
CA ILE A 10 -5.98 -15.62 7.79
C ILE A 10 -5.02 -15.21 8.91
N THR A 11 -5.00 -15.98 10.03
CA THR A 11 -4.11 -15.71 11.15
C THR A 11 -2.63 -15.87 10.74
N PHE A 12 -2.31 -16.93 9.99
CA PHE A 12 -0.96 -17.12 9.46
C PHE A 12 -0.54 -16.02 8.50
N GLY A 13 -1.44 -15.57 7.62
CA GLY A 13 -1.19 -14.44 6.73
C GLY A 13 -0.89 -13.14 7.48
N SER A 14 -1.71 -12.82 8.49
CA SER A 14 -1.50 -11.63 9.33
C SER A 14 -0.22 -11.72 10.16
N ALA A 15 0.09 -12.89 10.71
CA ALA A 15 1.32 -13.11 11.45
C ALA A 15 2.56 -12.98 10.55
N ALA A 16 2.51 -13.49 9.32
CA ALA A 16 3.60 -13.36 8.35
C ALA A 16 3.88 -11.89 8.00
N LEU A 17 2.84 -11.06 7.78
CA LEU A 17 3.00 -9.63 7.54
C LEU A 17 3.62 -8.91 8.75
N GLN A 18 3.19 -9.26 9.97
CA GLN A 18 3.76 -8.68 11.19
C GLN A 18 5.22 -9.07 11.38
N LEU A 19 5.58 -10.31 11.07
CA LEU A 19 6.98 -10.76 11.08
C LEU A 19 7.81 -10.00 10.05
N MET A 20 7.29 -9.72 8.85
CA MET A 20 7.97 -8.90 7.84
C MET A 20 8.28 -7.49 8.35
N THR A 21 7.35 -6.84 9.04
CA THR A 21 7.57 -5.52 9.64
C THR A 21 8.65 -5.56 10.72
N MET A 22 8.67 -6.62 11.53
CA MET A 22 9.73 -6.81 12.54
C MET A 22 11.10 -7.06 11.89
N LEU A 23 11.15 -7.84 10.81
CA LEU A 23 12.38 -8.10 10.04
C LEU A 23 12.88 -6.82 9.37
N GLU A 24 11.99 -6.03 8.76
CA GLU A 24 12.31 -4.73 8.19
C GLU A 24 12.99 -3.82 9.22
N THR A 25 12.41 -3.72 10.42
CA THR A 25 12.99 -2.93 11.51
C THR A 25 14.39 -3.40 11.88
N LYS A 26 14.62 -4.71 12.03
CA LYS A 26 15.94 -5.27 12.32
C LYS A 26 16.93 -5.00 11.19
N ILE A 27 16.50 -5.11 9.94
CA ILE A 27 17.35 -4.92 8.77
C ILE A 27 17.84 -3.47 8.70
N TYR A 28 16.97 -2.47 8.71
CA TYR A 28 17.42 -1.10 8.57
C TYR A 28 18.21 -0.62 9.82
N MET A 29 17.83 -1.05 11.03
CA MET A 29 18.61 -0.75 12.23
C MET A 29 20.02 -1.34 12.15
N GLY A 30 20.16 -2.59 11.71
CA GLY A 30 21.46 -3.22 11.49
C GLY A 30 22.29 -2.47 10.44
N GLN A 31 21.70 -2.04 9.34
CA GLN A 31 22.39 -1.27 8.30
C GLN A 31 22.85 0.10 8.81
N LEU A 32 22.04 0.81 9.60
CA LEU A 32 22.44 2.08 10.19
C LEU A 32 23.64 1.92 11.13
N LEU A 33 23.64 0.87 11.96
CA LEU A 33 24.79 0.57 12.84
C LEU A 33 26.05 0.20 12.03
N ASN A 34 25.91 -0.56 10.94
CA ASN A 34 27.01 -0.89 10.04
C ASN A 34 27.59 0.35 9.33
N LEU A 35 26.78 1.38 9.09
CA LEU A 35 27.22 2.68 8.57
C LEU A 35 27.93 3.56 9.61
N GLY A 36 28.08 3.08 10.87
CA GLY A 36 28.77 3.78 11.94
C GLY A 36 27.90 4.72 12.78
N TYR A 37 26.56 4.69 12.60
CA TYR A 37 25.66 5.44 13.49
C TYR A 37 25.68 4.83 14.88
N THR A 38 25.61 5.69 15.91
CA THR A 38 25.44 5.23 17.29
C THR A 38 24.04 4.67 17.49
N GLN A 39 23.86 3.78 18.46
CA GLN A 39 22.55 3.23 18.79
C GLN A 39 21.51 4.34 19.05
N SER A 40 21.87 5.38 19.80
CA SER A 40 21.01 6.52 20.09
C SER A 40 20.59 7.29 18.82
N ALA A 41 21.51 7.48 17.86
CA ALA A 41 21.20 8.13 16.59
C ALA A 41 20.24 7.25 15.74
N ALA A 42 20.51 5.95 15.68
CA ALA A 42 19.64 5.00 14.95
C ALA A 42 18.22 4.93 15.58
N ASP A 43 18.12 4.94 16.91
CA ASP A 43 16.83 4.97 17.62
C ASP A 43 16.07 6.29 17.37
N THR A 44 16.78 7.42 17.30
CA THR A 44 16.17 8.71 16.90
C THR A 44 15.62 8.65 15.49
N MET A 45 16.39 8.15 14.51
CA MET A 45 15.94 7.98 13.12
C MET A 45 14.73 7.05 13.03
N ARG A 46 14.72 5.95 13.78
CA ARG A 46 13.58 5.04 13.90
C ARG A 46 12.35 5.76 14.46
N GLY A 47 12.52 6.59 15.50
CA GLY A 47 11.42 7.37 16.08
C GLY A 47 10.81 8.33 15.08
N VAL A 48 11.65 9.06 14.33
CA VAL A 48 11.19 9.97 13.25
C VAL A 48 10.44 9.21 12.16
N TYR A 49 10.98 8.09 11.70
CA TYR A 49 10.30 7.25 10.69
C TYR A 49 8.96 6.70 11.20
N GLY A 50 8.91 6.23 12.45
CA GLY A 50 7.68 5.75 13.09
C GLY A 50 6.60 6.81 13.16
N MET A 51 6.97 8.07 13.48
CA MET A 51 6.04 9.20 13.44
C MET A 51 5.53 9.49 12.03
N CYS A 52 6.42 9.46 11.03
CA CYS A 52 6.04 9.61 9.63
C CYS A 52 5.07 8.51 9.17
N LEU A 53 5.28 7.25 9.60
CA LEU A 53 4.34 6.15 9.33
C LEU A 53 2.97 6.37 10.00
N THR A 54 2.95 6.92 11.21
CA THR A 54 1.68 7.25 11.89
C THR A 54 0.88 8.27 11.10
N ILE A 55 1.53 9.33 10.60
CA ILE A 55 0.90 10.35 9.76
C ILE A 55 0.46 9.75 8.41
N PHE A 56 1.29 8.91 7.78
CA PHE A 56 0.95 8.19 6.55
C PHE A 56 -0.30 7.31 6.71
N ASN A 57 -0.50 6.70 7.87
CA ASN A 57 -1.67 5.86 8.11
C ASN A 57 -2.98 6.65 8.26
N MET A 58 -2.95 7.97 8.52
CA MET A 58 -4.17 8.78 8.62
C MET A 58 -4.99 8.80 7.33
N PRO A 59 -4.44 9.15 6.13
CA PRO A 59 -5.17 9.02 4.88
C PRO A 59 -5.61 7.58 4.57
N CYS A 60 -4.79 6.60 4.90
CA CYS A 60 -5.13 5.19 4.69
C CYS A 60 -6.37 4.77 5.50
N ALA A 61 -6.57 5.35 6.70
CA ALA A 61 -7.73 5.11 7.53
C ALA A 61 -9.04 5.62 6.90
N PHE A 62 -9.01 6.61 6.00
CA PHE A 62 -10.17 7.04 5.22
C PHE A 62 -10.41 6.17 3.99
N ILE A 63 -9.36 5.65 3.36
CA ILE A 63 -9.47 4.80 2.18
C ILE A 63 -9.99 3.40 2.54
N THR A 64 -9.59 2.85 3.68
CA THR A 64 -9.93 1.49 4.10
C THR A 64 -11.44 1.24 4.20
N PRO A 65 -12.29 2.08 4.84
CA PRO A 65 -13.74 1.87 4.87
C PRO A 65 -14.38 1.89 3.49
N ILE A 66 -13.87 2.73 2.58
CA ILE A 66 -14.36 2.80 1.19
C ILE A 66 -14.14 1.44 0.52
N THR A 67 -12.93 0.88 0.63
CA THR A 67 -12.59 -0.41 0.02
C THR A 67 -13.34 -1.58 0.64
N ILE A 68 -13.57 -1.57 1.96
CA ILE A 68 -14.36 -2.62 2.63
C ILE A 68 -15.82 -2.61 2.17
N SER A 69 -16.43 -1.43 1.96
CA SER A 69 -17.82 -1.31 1.51
C SER A 69 -18.04 -1.76 0.05
N ILE A 70 -16.98 -1.77 -0.75
CA ILE A 70 -17.01 -2.21 -2.15
C ILE A 70 -17.23 -3.73 -2.26
N ILE A 71 -16.68 -4.53 -1.35
CA ILE A 71 -16.75 -5.99 -1.40
C ILE A 71 -18.20 -6.50 -1.45
N PRO A 72 -19.12 -6.14 -0.52
CA PRO A 72 -20.49 -6.59 -0.59
C PRO A 72 -21.25 -6.00 -1.78
N ALA A 73 -20.93 -4.76 -2.21
CA ALA A 73 -21.55 -4.14 -3.36
C ALA A 73 -21.26 -4.94 -4.65
N ILE A 74 -19.99 -5.24 -4.94
CA ILE A 74 -19.61 -6.05 -6.11
C ILE A 74 -20.21 -7.45 -6.00
N THR A 75 -20.14 -8.10 -4.84
CA THR A 75 -20.68 -9.46 -4.66
C THR A 75 -22.19 -9.51 -4.90
N SER A 76 -22.94 -8.50 -4.46
CA SER A 76 -24.38 -8.42 -4.72
C SER A 76 -24.70 -8.22 -6.19
N HIS A 77 -23.95 -7.37 -6.91
CA HIS A 77 -24.13 -7.19 -8.35
C HIS A 77 -23.81 -8.44 -9.15
N LEU A 78 -22.71 -9.14 -8.80
CA LEU A 78 -22.36 -10.42 -9.43
C LEU A 78 -23.45 -11.48 -9.27
N THR A 79 -24.18 -11.49 -8.13
CA THR A 79 -25.21 -12.50 -7.86
C THR A 79 -26.59 -12.14 -8.39
N LEU A 80 -26.95 -10.85 -8.44
CA LEU A 80 -28.30 -10.38 -8.73
C LEU A 80 -28.46 -9.73 -10.12
N CYS A 81 -27.43 -9.03 -10.61
CA CYS A 81 -27.54 -8.13 -11.76
C CYS A 81 -26.63 -8.52 -12.94
N GLY A 82 -25.60 -9.30 -12.71
CA GLY A 82 -24.66 -9.78 -13.71
C GLY A 82 -23.32 -9.02 -13.79
N ASP A 83 -22.45 -9.48 -14.69
CA ASP A 83 -21.05 -9.03 -14.78
C ASP A 83 -20.88 -7.56 -15.19
N ASP A 84 -21.80 -6.99 -15.97
CA ASP A 84 -21.66 -5.61 -16.47
C ASP A 84 -21.88 -4.58 -15.36
N GLU A 85 -22.85 -4.79 -14.47
CA GLU A 85 -23.09 -3.92 -13.33
C GLU A 85 -22.01 -4.06 -12.26
N ALA A 86 -21.47 -5.27 -12.08
CA ALA A 86 -20.33 -5.49 -11.20
C ALA A 86 -19.11 -4.70 -11.69
N LYS A 87 -18.80 -4.70 -12.99
CA LYS A 87 -17.72 -3.90 -13.59
C LYS A 87 -17.91 -2.41 -13.41
N ALA A 88 -19.12 -1.89 -13.63
CA ALA A 88 -19.40 -0.47 -13.40
C ALA A 88 -19.12 -0.06 -11.94
N THR A 89 -19.42 -0.97 -11.00
CA THR A 89 -19.12 -0.79 -9.58
C THR A 89 -17.61 -0.82 -9.31
N GLU A 90 -16.87 -1.73 -9.92
CA GLU A 90 -15.41 -1.82 -9.83
C GLU A 90 -14.72 -0.56 -10.37
N GLU A 91 -15.13 -0.09 -11.55
CA GLU A 91 -14.59 1.16 -12.14
C GLU A 91 -14.88 2.37 -11.24
N SER A 92 -16.09 2.45 -10.71
CA SER A 92 -16.48 3.50 -9.77
C SER A 92 -15.65 3.45 -8.48
N ALA A 93 -15.40 2.25 -7.97
CA ALA A 93 -14.57 2.01 -6.81
C ALA A 93 -13.11 2.50 -7.02
N VAL A 94 -12.51 2.15 -8.14
CA VAL A 94 -11.15 2.60 -8.49
C VAL A 94 -11.12 4.13 -8.64
N ARG A 95 -12.13 4.71 -9.28
CA ARG A 95 -12.25 6.16 -9.47
C ARG A 95 -12.38 6.91 -8.14
N ILE A 96 -13.29 6.46 -7.26
CA ILE A 96 -13.49 7.08 -5.93
C ILE A 96 -12.24 6.95 -5.08
N THR A 97 -11.63 5.78 -5.05
CA THR A 97 -10.38 5.55 -4.31
C THR A 97 -9.26 6.45 -4.82
N GLY A 98 -9.13 6.60 -6.15
CA GLY A 98 -8.16 7.50 -6.77
C GLY A 98 -8.41 8.97 -6.45
N LEU A 99 -9.67 9.41 -6.47
CA LEU A 99 -10.06 10.79 -6.11
C LEU A 99 -9.72 11.15 -4.67
N VAL A 100 -9.73 10.19 -3.75
CA VAL A 100 -9.33 10.42 -2.36
C VAL A 100 -7.81 10.28 -2.20
N ALA A 101 -7.21 9.26 -2.82
CA ALA A 101 -5.78 8.98 -2.66
C ALA A 101 -4.88 10.06 -3.28
N MET A 102 -5.24 10.60 -4.44
CA MET A 102 -4.44 11.62 -5.13
C MET A 102 -4.25 12.91 -4.30
N PRO A 103 -5.32 13.59 -3.84
CA PRO A 103 -5.15 14.78 -3.01
C PRO A 103 -4.39 14.49 -1.71
N CYS A 104 -4.64 13.34 -1.08
CA CYS A 104 -3.92 12.93 0.12
C CYS A 104 -2.42 12.73 -0.14
N ALA A 105 -2.07 12.07 -1.25
CA ALA A 105 -0.68 11.82 -1.62
C ALA A 105 0.07 13.13 -1.90
N PHE A 106 -0.50 13.98 -2.76
CA PHE A 106 0.11 15.28 -3.08
C PHE A 106 0.11 16.21 -1.87
N GLY A 107 -0.96 16.22 -1.07
CA GLY A 107 -1.03 16.98 0.18
C GLY A 107 0.09 16.61 1.15
N LEU A 108 0.27 15.30 1.41
CA LEU A 108 1.35 14.82 2.28
C LEU A 108 2.75 15.08 1.69
N ALA A 109 2.92 14.94 0.38
CA ALA A 109 4.22 15.15 -0.24
C ALA A 109 4.61 16.64 -0.29
N LEU A 110 3.69 17.53 -0.65
CA LEU A 110 3.95 18.97 -0.78
C LEU A 110 3.97 19.69 0.57
N LEU A 111 3.13 19.27 1.51
CA LEU A 111 3.06 19.82 2.85
C LEU A 111 3.86 19.00 3.88
N ALA A 112 4.82 18.19 3.41
CA ALA A 112 5.61 17.30 4.26
C ALA A 112 6.32 18.07 5.39
N GLU A 113 6.93 19.22 5.09
CA GLU A 113 7.65 20.03 6.08
C GLU A 113 6.71 20.62 7.14
N PRO A 114 5.66 21.40 6.82
CA PRO A 114 4.78 21.95 7.84
C PRO A 114 4.03 20.84 8.62
N ILE A 115 3.67 19.72 7.99
CA ILE A 115 3.01 18.62 8.67
C ILE A 115 3.95 17.97 9.70
N THR A 116 5.20 17.68 9.33
CA THR A 116 6.16 17.06 10.24
C THR A 116 6.65 18.01 11.32
N ALA A 117 6.73 19.31 11.04
CA ALA A 117 7.02 20.33 12.06
C ALA A 117 5.88 20.44 13.08
N LEU A 118 4.62 20.51 12.61
CA LEU A 118 3.47 20.72 13.48
C LEU A 118 3.11 19.46 14.29
N LEU A 119 2.99 18.31 13.62
CA LEU A 119 2.55 17.06 14.25
C LEU A 119 3.69 16.29 14.92
N GLY A 120 4.89 16.35 14.36
CA GLY A 120 6.08 15.68 14.90
C GLY A 120 6.83 16.53 15.92
N GLY A 121 6.61 17.86 15.94
CA GLY A 121 7.36 18.78 16.78
C GLY A 121 8.86 18.83 16.43
N TYR A 122 9.21 18.44 15.19
CA TYR A 122 10.60 18.37 14.76
C TYR A 122 11.15 19.75 14.35
N SER A 123 12.47 19.94 14.56
CA SER A 123 13.21 21.12 14.14
C SER A 123 14.61 20.73 13.65
N GLY A 124 15.27 21.63 12.92
CA GLY A 124 16.64 21.41 12.45
C GLY A 124 16.82 20.16 11.57
N GLY A 125 17.85 19.37 11.85
CA GLY A 125 18.19 18.17 11.06
C GLY A 125 17.10 17.08 11.08
N ASN A 126 16.41 16.90 12.19
CA ASN A 126 15.31 15.93 12.30
C ASN A 126 14.10 16.35 11.45
N LEU A 127 13.83 17.64 11.33
CA LEU A 127 12.77 18.14 10.44
C LEU A 127 13.12 17.87 8.99
N ALA A 128 14.34 18.19 8.55
CA ALA A 128 14.78 17.94 7.18
C ALA A 128 14.71 16.43 6.82
N MET A 129 15.08 15.56 7.77
CA MET A 129 14.97 14.11 7.61
C MET A 129 13.50 13.69 7.52
N ALA A 130 12.64 14.12 8.45
CA ALA A 130 11.22 13.81 8.49
C ALA A 130 10.50 14.27 7.21
N THR A 131 10.82 15.47 6.71
CA THR A 131 10.29 16.00 5.45
C THR A 131 10.59 15.08 4.27
N ARG A 132 11.83 14.63 4.14
CA ARG A 132 12.23 13.71 3.05
C ARG A 132 11.52 12.36 3.16
N LEU A 133 11.44 11.78 4.36
CA LEU A 133 10.73 10.52 4.62
C LEU A 133 9.25 10.66 4.27
N MET A 134 8.61 11.76 4.70
CA MET A 134 7.20 12.02 4.45
C MET A 134 6.88 12.24 2.98
N THR A 135 7.77 12.92 2.23
CA THR A 135 7.59 13.11 0.79
C THR A 135 7.51 11.76 0.05
N VAL A 136 8.41 10.83 0.36
CA VAL A 136 8.38 9.47 -0.23
C VAL A 136 7.12 8.71 0.19
N LEU A 137 6.76 8.77 1.48
CA LEU A 137 5.53 8.16 1.99
C LEU A 137 4.28 8.75 1.34
N GLY A 138 4.26 10.05 1.06
CA GLY A 138 3.16 10.69 0.34
C GLY A 138 2.88 10.00 -1.00
N PHE A 139 3.89 9.81 -1.84
CA PHE A 139 3.72 9.08 -3.11
C PHE A 139 3.34 7.61 -2.91
N THR A 140 3.74 7.00 -1.80
CA THR A 140 3.40 5.62 -1.48
C THR A 140 1.89 5.42 -1.27
N ILE A 141 1.15 6.46 -0.86
CA ILE A 141 -0.32 6.41 -0.69
C ILE A 141 -1.02 5.99 -1.98
N ILE A 142 -0.58 6.47 -3.13
CA ILE A 142 -1.20 6.15 -4.43
C ILE A 142 -1.18 4.64 -4.67
N PHE A 143 -0.01 4.03 -4.50
CA PHE A 143 0.15 2.59 -4.71
C PHE A 143 -0.53 1.76 -3.62
N ASN A 144 -0.49 2.23 -2.37
CA ASN A 144 -1.23 1.59 -1.28
C ASN A 144 -2.75 1.60 -1.55
N ALA A 145 -3.31 2.70 -2.02
CA ALA A 145 -4.72 2.80 -2.41
C ALA A 145 -5.08 1.83 -3.55
N LEU A 146 -4.20 1.72 -4.57
CA LEU A 146 -4.36 0.74 -5.65
C LEU A 146 -4.32 -0.70 -5.13
N VAL A 147 -3.42 -1.01 -4.19
CA VAL A 147 -3.37 -2.33 -3.54
C VAL A 147 -4.66 -2.62 -2.79
N LEU A 148 -5.17 -1.66 -2.01
CA LEU A 148 -6.40 -1.84 -1.23
C LEU A 148 -7.61 -2.11 -2.15
N VAL A 149 -7.85 -1.27 -3.17
CA VAL A 149 -9.01 -1.43 -4.06
C VAL A 149 -8.90 -2.71 -4.91
N SER A 150 -7.72 -3.02 -5.46
CA SER A 150 -7.53 -4.23 -6.25
C SER A 150 -7.67 -5.51 -5.41
N THR A 151 -7.24 -5.47 -4.15
CA THR A 151 -7.45 -6.55 -3.19
C THR A 151 -8.93 -6.75 -2.90
N ALA A 152 -9.69 -5.67 -2.66
CA ALA A 152 -11.12 -5.73 -2.41
C ALA A 152 -11.89 -6.32 -3.60
N ILE A 153 -11.56 -5.91 -4.82
CA ILE A 153 -12.17 -6.45 -6.06
C ILE A 153 -11.89 -7.96 -6.17
N MET A 154 -10.65 -8.40 -6.00
CA MET A 154 -10.33 -9.83 -6.06
C MET A 154 -11.02 -10.65 -4.96
N GLN A 155 -11.17 -10.08 -3.76
CA GLN A 155 -11.91 -10.72 -2.67
C GLN A 155 -13.40 -10.85 -2.99
N ALA A 156 -14.02 -9.83 -3.58
CA ALA A 156 -15.42 -9.85 -4.01
C ALA A 156 -15.69 -10.95 -5.06
N HIS A 157 -14.73 -11.23 -5.92
CA HIS A 157 -14.77 -12.34 -6.90
C HIS A 157 -14.35 -13.71 -6.32
N GLY A 158 -14.20 -13.84 -5.00
CA GLY A 158 -13.85 -15.10 -4.34
C GLY A 158 -12.37 -15.50 -4.42
N HIS A 159 -11.50 -14.64 -4.95
CA HIS A 159 -10.07 -14.91 -5.12
C HIS A 159 -9.19 -14.33 -3.99
N ALA A 160 -9.65 -14.43 -2.74
CA ALA A 160 -8.98 -13.81 -1.58
C ALA A 160 -7.53 -14.27 -1.34
N GLY A 161 -7.16 -15.47 -1.78
CA GLY A 161 -5.80 -16.01 -1.61
C GLY A 161 -4.74 -15.34 -2.49
N ARG A 162 -5.10 -14.82 -3.65
CA ARG A 162 -4.15 -14.22 -4.59
C ARG A 162 -3.53 -12.92 -4.08
N PRO A 163 -4.29 -11.95 -3.55
CA PRO A 163 -3.72 -10.75 -2.93
C PRO A 163 -2.71 -11.07 -1.83
N VAL A 164 -2.98 -12.08 -1.01
CA VAL A 164 -2.08 -12.49 0.08
C VAL A 164 -0.71 -12.92 -0.47
N ILE A 165 -0.70 -13.75 -1.53
CA ILE A 165 0.54 -14.17 -2.19
C ILE A 165 1.27 -12.96 -2.78
N ASN A 166 0.56 -12.05 -3.46
CA ASN A 166 1.13 -10.85 -4.05
C ASN A 166 1.72 -9.92 -2.96
N MET A 167 1.05 -9.79 -1.82
CA MET A 167 1.55 -9.05 -0.66
C MET A 167 2.83 -9.66 -0.07
N LEU A 168 2.92 -10.99 0.01
CA LEU A 168 4.14 -11.66 0.45
C LEU A 168 5.31 -11.41 -0.50
N ILE A 169 5.07 -11.51 -1.81
CA ILE A 169 6.11 -11.20 -2.82
C ILE A 169 6.57 -9.75 -2.70
N GLY A 170 5.63 -8.80 -2.64
CA GLY A 170 5.96 -7.38 -2.46
C GLY A 170 6.65 -7.08 -1.14
N GLY A 171 6.29 -7.79 -0.06
CA GLY A 171 6.98 -7.72 1.23
C GLY A 171 8.44 -8.18 1.15
N VAL A 172 8.71 -9.27 0.44
CA VAL A 172 10.09 -9.71 0.18
C VAL A 172 10.87 -8.66 -0.62
N VAL A 173 10.25 -8.09 -1.67
CA VAL A 173 10.88 -7.01 -2.46
C VAL A 173 11.17 -5.79 -1.58
N ASN A 174 10.23 -5.40 -0.70
CA ASN A 174 10.46 -4.34 0.29
C ASN A 174 11.68 -4.64 1.18
N LEU A 175 11.73 -5.84 1.78
CA LEU A 175 12.87 -6.23 2.65
C LEU A 175 14.20 -6.18 1.93
N VAL A 176 14.27 -6.68 0.69
CA VAL A 176 15.50 -6.64 -0.12
C VAL A 176 15.86 -5.20 -0.46
N ALA A 177 14.89 -4.38 -0.87
CA ALA A 177 15.11 -2.97 -1.17
C ALA A 177 15.60 -2.19 0.06
N VAL A 178 14.99 -2.41 1.22
CA VAL A 178 15.42 -1.79 2.49
C VAL A 178 16.85 -2.23 2.85
N TYR A 179 17.17 -3.53 2.71
CA TYR A 179 18.51 -4.03 2.99
C TYR A 179 19.57 -3.34 2.13
N VAL A 180 19.32 -3.19 0.84
CA VAL A 180 20.27 -2.57 -0.10
C VAL A 180 20.33 -1.05 0.11
N LEU A 181 19.18 -0.37 0.13
CA LEU A 181 19.10 1.08 0.14
C LEU A 181 19.49 1.68 1.51
N ALA A 182 19.09 1.06 2.63
CA ALA A 182 19.49 1.53 3.95
C ALA A 182 20.97 1.30 4.25
N GLY A 183 21.62 0.37 3.53
CA GLY A 183 23.08 0.16 3.60
C GLY A 183 23.91 1.19 2.83
N MET A 184 23.25 2.05 2.01
CA MET A 184 23.97 3.09 1.26
C MET A 184 24.11 4.37 2.08
N PRO A 185 25.35 4.93 2.25
CA PRO A 185 25.59 6.12 3.07
C PRO A 185 24.77 7.36 2.65
N LEU A 186 24.48 7.50 1.35
CA LEU A 186 23.73 8.62 0.80
C LEU A 186 22.21 8.52 1.04
N ILE A 187 21.69 7.31 1.19
CA ILE A 187 20.24 7.04 1.30
C ILE A 187 19.88 6.78 2.77
N ASN A 188 20.66 5.94 3.45
CA ASN A 188 20.51 5.53 4.86
C ASN A 188 19.02 5.28 5.21
N ILE A 189 18.46 5.98 6.21
CA ILE A 189 17.07 5.78 6.66
C ILE A 189 16.01 6.04 5.57
N LEU A 190 16.29 6.84 4.53
CA LEU A 190 15.40 7.03 3.39
C LEU A 190 15.17 5.73 2.59
N GLY A 191 16.05 4.75 2.74
CA GLY A 191 15.87 3.42 2.16
C GLY A 191 14.60 2.71 2.63
N THR A 192 14.12 3.00 3.85
CA THR A 192 12.90 2.37 4.40
C THR A 192 11.63 2.78 3.67
N PRO A 193 11.24 4.08 3.56
CA PRO A 193 10.06 4.44 2.80
C PRO A 193 10.20 4.18 1.30
N THR A 194 11.43 4.21 0.76
CA THR A 194 11.67 3.88 -0.65
C THR A 194 11.46 2.39 -0.90
N GLY A 195 11.91 1.51 -0.01
CA GLY A 195 11.65 0.08 -0.05
C GLY A 195 10.15 -0.22 0.05
N LEU A 196 9.45 0.46 0.96
CA LEU A 196 8.00 0.34 1.11
C LEU A 196 7.27 0.75 -0.19
N LEU A 197 7.67 1.86 -0.81
CA LEU A 197 7.15 2.30 -2.11
C LEU A 197 7.35 1.23 -3.19
N MET A 198 8.57 0.69 -3.31
CA MET A 198 8.87 -0.39 -4.27
C MET A 198 8.02 -1.64 -4.02
N GLY A 199 7.84 -2.02 -2.76
CA GLY A 199 6.96 -3.11 -2.36
C GLY A 199 5.52 -2.89 -2.83
N TYR A 200 4.93 -1.74 -2.56
CA TYR A 200 3.56 -1.42 -3.00
C TYR A 200 3.43 -1.30 -4.52
N VAL A 201 4.43 -0.78 -5.22
CA VAL A 201 4.45 -0.78 -6.70
C VAL A 201 4.39 -2.21 -7.24
N VAL A 202 5.22 -3.11 -6.72
CA VAL A 202 5.22 -4.52 -7.15
C VAL A 202 3.89 -5.21 -6.82
N ILE A 203 3.35 -5.02 -5.63
CA ILE A 203 2.03 -5.57 -5.26
C ILE A 203 0.94 -5.06 -6.20
N SER A 204 0.92 -3.74 -6.50
CA SER A 204 -0.06 -3.14 -7.42
C SER A 204 0.02 -3.76 -8.81
N ILE A 205 1.23 -3.94 -9.35
CA ILE A 205 1.44 -4.58 -10.66
C ILE A 205 0.94 -6.03 -10.63
N LEU A 206 1.33 -6.80 -9.61
CA LEU A 206 0.92 -8.20 -9.46
C LEU A 206 -0.60 -8.34 -9.30
N ASN A 207 -1.23 -7.44 -8.54
CA ASN A 207 -2.68 -7.42 -8.39
C ASN A 207 -3.37 -7.14 -9.73
N ILE A 208 -2.92 -6.12 -10.47
CA ILE A 208 -3.49 -5.80 -11.79
C ILE A 208 -3.32 -6.96 -12.77
N LEU A 209 -2.15 -7.61 -12.79
CA LEU A 209 -1.92 -8.79 -13.62
C LEU A 209 -2.78 -9.98 -13.20
N SER A 210 -2.98 -10.18 -11.91
CA SER A 210 -3.85 -11.22 -11.36
C SER A 210 -5.32 -10.96 -11.73
N MET A 211 -5.79 -9.71 -11.62
CA MET A 211 -7.14 -9.31 -12.06
C MET A 211 -7.36 -9.60 -13.53
N ARG A 212 -6.42 -9.19 -14.40
CA ARG A 212 -6.52 -9.43 -15.85
C ARG A 212 -6.59 -10.92 -16.23
N ARG A 213 -6.04 -11.80 -15.40
CA ARG A 213 -6.02 -13.26 -15.63
C ARG A 213 -7.22 -13.99 -15.05
N LEU A 214 -7.75 -13.50 -13.94
CA LEU A 214 -8.75 -14.19 -13.13
C LEU A 214 -10.17 -13.67 -13.37
N LEU A 215 -10.30 -12.39 -13.72
CA LEU A 215 -11.61 -11.80 -13.96
C LEU A 215 -12.07 -12.04 -15.41
N PRO A 216 -13.38 -12.24 -15.65
CA PRO A 216 -13.94 -12.42 -16.98
C PRO A 216 -13.60 -11.23 -17.87
N LYS A 217 -13.15 -11.49 -19.09
CA LYS A 217 -12.93 -10.44 -20.08
C LYS A 217 -14.28 -9.84 -20.50
N PRO A 218 -14.37 -8.52 -20.70
CA PRO A 218 -15.59 -7.92 -21.26
C PRO A 218 -15.88 -8.57 -22.61
N PRO A 219 -17.17 -8.89 -22.91
CA PRO A 219 -17.55 -9.35 -24.23
C PRO A 219 -17.14 -8.31 -25.27
N ALA A 220 -16.71 -8.79 -26.45
CA ALA A 220 -16.17 -7.93 -27.52
C ALA A 220 -17.15 -6.79 -27.92
N GLU A 221 -18.46 -7.05 -27.82
CA GLU A 221 -19.55 -6.09 -28.09
C GLU A 221 -19.55 -4.90 -27.10
N ALA A 222 -19.17 -5.08 -25.85
CA ALA A 222 -19.10 -4.00 -24.87
C ALA A 222 -17.94 -3.03 -25.18
N LEU A 223 -16.83 -3.54 -25.72
CA LEU A 223 -15.69 -2.72 -26.17
C LEU A 223 -16.03 -1.88 -27.42
N GLU A 224 -16.90 -2.39 -28.28
CA GLU A 224 -17.33 -1.69 -29.49
C GLU A 224 -18.33 -0.58 -29.16
N ARG A 225 -19.27 -0.82 -28.25
CA ARG A 225 -20.18 0.21 -27.71
C ARG A 225 -19.42 1.38 -27.04
N ASP A 226 -18.41 1.10 -26.24
CA ASP A 226 -17.63 2.15 -25.56
C ASP A 226 -16.80 2.98 -26.55
N ARG A 227 -16.36 2.39 -27.67
CA ARG A 227 -15.73 3.12 -28.77
C ARG A 227 -16.70 4.03 -29.52
N LEU A 228 -17.93 3.59 -29.74
CA LEU A 228 -18.96 4.37 -30.44
C LEU A 228 -19.53 5.51 -29.59
N THR A 229 -19.52 5.38 -28.26
CA THR A 229 -19.97 6.45 -27.35
C THR A 229 -18.91 7.51 -27.06
N ARG A 230 -17.63 7.24 -27.37
CA ARG A 230 -16.52 8.19 -27.21
C ARG A 230 -16.09 8.88 -28.52
N ALA A 231 -16.66 8.52 -29.66
CA ALA A 231 -16.48 9.17 -30.96
C ALA A 231 -17.60 10.19 -31.21
#